data_b5e3e1bd72c5f8490283b873a71f5e05
#
_entry.id   b5e3e1bd72c5f8490283b873a71f5e05
#
_cell.length_a   1.000
_cell.length_b   1.000
_cell.length_c   1.000
_cell.angle_alpha   90.00
_cell.angle_beta   90.00
_cell.angle_gamma   90.00
#
_symmetry.space_group_name_H-M   'P 1'
#
loop_
_entity.id
_entity.type
_entity.pdbx_description
1 polymer ?
#
loop_
_entity_poly.entity_id
_entity_poly.type
_entity_poly.pdbx_seq_one_letter_code
_entity_poly.pdbx_strand_id
1 'polypeptide(L)'
;MHNEYRAFLKLFDEKLKSYFEIHKDYIYCACGCSECCDKGDYPISNLELEYLMQGFIELDNKEKKQVQENLKNIEKGGACPFLLNKQCSIYPYRPIICRVHGIAYLCKEKTVKVPYCVNSGKNYHKVYKDGAININPVLENLDTPQVLKDFDYGEIRNLVDWLK
;
A
#
# COMPACT_ATOMS: atom_id res chain seq x y z
N MET A 1 9.20 7.35 18.73
CA MET A 1 8.36 6.41 17.94
C MET A 1 8.22 6.85 16.49
N HIS A 2 7.67 8.01 16.18
CA HIS A 2 7.48 8.41 14.76
C HIS A 2 8.80 8.66 14.00
N ASN A 3 9.85 9.16 14.64
CA ASN A 3 11.15 9.35 13.99
C ASN A 3 11.84 8.01 13.67
N GLU A 4 11.72 7.04 14.57
CA GLU A 4 12.26 5.69 14.34
C GLU A 4 11.48 4.97 13.24
N TYR A 5 10.15 5.08 13.24
CA TYR A 5 9.31 4.53 12.19
C TYR A 5 9.59 5.19 10.83
N ARG A 6 9.77 6.51 10.77
CA ARG A 6 10.16 7.22 9.54
C ARG A 6 11.52 6.76 9.02
N ALA A 7 12.51 6.60 9.91
CA ALA A 7 13.83 6.09 9.53
C ALA A 7 13.74 4.66 8.98
N PHE A 8 12.97 3.80 9.65
CA PHE A 8 12.70 2.44 9.19
C PHE A 8 12.05 2.45 7.79
N LEU A 9 11.00 3.26 7.58
CA LEU A 9 10.32 3.33 6.26
C LEU A 9 11.27 3.75 5.14
N LYS A 10 12.22 4.64 5.40
CA LYS A 10 13.23 5.03 4.41
C LYS A 10 14.08 3.84 3.97
N LEU A 11 14.58 3.06 4.93
CA LEU A 11 15.36 1.84 4.62
C LEU A 11 14.50 0.78 3.94
N PHE A 12 13.25 0.65 4.37
CA PHE A 12 12.29 -0.28 3.75
C PHE A 12 12.00 0.11 2.30
N ASP A 13 11.81 1.40 2.00
CA ASP A 13 11.60 1.88 0.63
C ASP A 13 12.84 1.62 -0.27
N GLU A 14 14.05 1.77 0.25
CA GLU A 14 15.29 1.42 -0.47
C GLU A 14 15.34 -0.08 -0.80
N LYS A 15 14.96 -0.92 0.15
CA LYS A 15 14.84 -2.37 -0.05
C LYS A 15 13.77 -2.71 -1.09
N LEU A 16 12.58 -2.11 -1.00
CA LEU A 16 11.51 -2.30 -1.98
C LEU A 16 11.95 -1.89 -3.38
N LYS A 17 12.69 -0.79 -3.51
CA LYS A 17 13.23 -0.35 -4.79
C LYS A 17 14.08 -1.44 -5.47
N SER A 18 14.86 -2.21 -4.71
CA SER A 18 15.63 -3.33 -5.25
C SER A 18 14.73 -4.46 -5.77
N TYR A 19 13.61 -4.75 -5.08
CA TYR A 19 12.64 -5.73 -5.52
C TYR A 19 11.89 -5.29 -6.78
N PHE A 20 11.50 -4.01 -6.85
CA PHE A 20 10.90 -3.44 -8.06
C PHE A 20 11.86 -3.52 -9.25
N GLU A 21 13.16 -3.28 -9.04
CA GLU A 21 14.15 -3.37 -10.11
C GLU A 21 14.32 -4.82 -10.62
N ILE A 22 14.36 -5.81 -9.72
CA ILE A 22 14.44 -7.24 -10.08
C ILE A 22 13.22 -7.66 -10.92
N HIS A 23 12.04 -7.13 -10.60
CA HIS A 23 10.77 -7.50 -11.26
C HIS A 23 10.30 -6.49 -12.30
N LYS A 24 11.15 -5.55 -12.72
CA LYS A 24 10.77 -4.42 -13.60
C LYS A 24 10.06 -4.82 -14.89
N ASP A 25 10.44 -5.96 -15.46
CA ASP A 25 9.86 -6.46 -16.71
C ASP A 25 8.39 -6.92 -16.56
N TYR A 26 7.94 -7.08 -15.32
CA TYR A 26 6.58 -7.52 -14.97
C TYR A 26 5.75 -6.44 -14.32
N ILE A 27 6.32 -5.26 -14.06
CA ILE A 27 5.69 -4.17 -13.33
C ILE A 27 5.36 -3.02 -14.28
N TYR A 28 4.09 -2.63 -14.30
CA TYR A 28 3.55 -1.59 -15.17
C TYR A 28 3.00 -0.40 -14.39
N CYS A 29 3.41 -0.26 -13.13
CA CYS A 29 3.08 0.93 -12.33
C CYS A 29 3.74 2.17 -12.95
N ALA A 30 2.94 3.18 -13.23
CA ALA A 30 3.40 4.46 -13.78
C ALA A 30 2.72 5.62 -13.05
N CYS A 31 3.27 6.82 -13.21
CA CYS A 31 2.62 8.03 -12.73
C CYS A 31 1.19 8.13 -13.26
N GLY A 32 0.21 8.37 -12.37
CA GLY A 32 -1.21 8.40 -12.69
C GLY A 32 -1.93 7.05 -12.68
N CYS A 33 -1.24 5.95 -12.37
CA CYS A 33 -1.90 4.69 -12.05
C CYS A 33 -2.48 4.77 -10.64
N SER A 34 -3.80 4.61 -10.51
CA SER A 34 -4.53 4.65 -9.23
C SER A 34 -5.14 3.32 -8.82
N GLU A 35 -4.89 2.25 -9.54
CA GLU A 35 -5.49 0.91 -9.32
C GLU A 35 -5.47 0.47 -7.84
N CYS A 36 -4.35 0.67 -7.14
CA CYS A 36 -4.24 0.34 -5.73
C CYS A 36 -5.07 1.25 -4.81
N CYS A 37 -5.40 2.45 -5.22
CA CYS A 37 -6.20 3.41 -4.45
C CYS A 37 -7.68 3.37 -4.78
N ASP A 38 -8.05 2.88 -5.97
CA ASP A 38 -9.45 2.77 -6.39
C ASP A 38 -10.23 1.73 -5.55
N LYS A 39 -9.51 0.82 -4.88
CA LYS A 39 -10.00 -0.11 -3.87
C LYS A 39 -9.12 -0.07 -2.62
N GLY A 40 -8.93 1.13 -2.08
CA GLY A 40 -7.93 1.44 -1.06
C GLY A 40 -8.35 1.15 0.39
N ASP A 41 -9.38 0.34 0.61
CA ASP A 41 -9.79 -0.08 1.96
C ASP A 41 -8.92 -1.25 2.44
N TYR A 42 -7.66 -0.97 2.73
CA TYR A 42 -6.68 -1.95 3.16
C TYR A 42 -6.56 -2.05 4.69
N PRO A 43 -6.17 -3.23 5.21
CA PRO A 43 -5.83 -3.38 6.62
C PRO A 43 -4.53 -2.61 6.93
N ILE A 44 -4.61 -1.70 7.91
CA ILE A 44 -3.49 -0.92 8.43
C ILE A 44 -3.44 -1.01 9.95
N SER A 45 -2.27 -0.88 10.51
CA SER A 45 -2.06 -0.87 11.95
C SER A 45 -2.31 0.52 12.57
N ASN A 46 -2.48 0.55 13.90
CA ASN A 46 -2.62 1.82 14.63
C ASN A 46 -1.41 2.75 14.39
N LEU A 47 -0.19 2.20 14.43
CA LEU A 47 1.03 2.96 14.15
C LEU A 47 1.01 3.59 12.75
N GLU A 48 0.57 2.83 11.76
CA GLU A 48 0.47 3.30 10.37
C GLU A 48 -0.61 4.37 10.23
N LEU A 49 -1.74 4.21 10.92
CA LEU A 49 -2.81 5.22 10.95
C LEU A 49 -2.29 6.54 11.52
N GLU A 50 -1.63 6.51 12.66
CA GLU A 50 -1.05 7.71 13.28
C GLU A 50 -0.08 8.41 12.34
N TYR A 51 0.79 7.67 11.66
CA TYR A 51 1.73 8.21 10.70
C TYR A 51 1.04 8.78 9.44
N LEU A 52 0.04 8.08 8.93
CA LEU A 52 -0.79 8.52 7.82
C LEU A 52 -1.53 9.83 8.15
N MET A 53 -2.04 9.96 9.36
CA MET A 53 -2.73 11.19 9.82
C MET A 53 -1.79 12.38 9.94
N GLN A 54 -0.50 12.19 10.18
CA GLN A 54 0.49 13.28 10.06
C GLN A 54 0.54 13.82 8.63
N GLY A 55 0.54 12.92 7.63
CA GLY A 55 0.45 13.32 6.24
C GLY A 55 -0.80 14.15 5.94
N PHE A 56 -1.94 13.76 6.50
CA PHE A 56 -3.17 14.56 6.39
C PHE A 56 -3.03 15.97 7.00
N ILE A 57 -2.39 16.08 8.16
CA ILE A 57 -2.17 17.38 8.82
C ILE A 57 -1.29 18.32 7.96
N GLU A 58 -0.36 17.76 7.20
CA GLU A 58 0.56 18.51 6.34
C GLU A 58 -0.05 18.96 5.00
N LEU A 59 -1.20 18.39 4.59
CA LEU A 59 -1.89 18.81 3.36
C LEU A 59 -2.29 20.29 3.40
N ASP A 60 -2.38 20.91 2.24
CA ASP A 60 -2.95 22.23 2.13
C ASP A 60 -4.47 22.26 2.43
N ASN A 61 -5.04 23.44 2.58
CA ASN A 61 -6.44 23.62 2.95
C ASN A 61 -7.41 23.08 1.87
N LYS A 62 -7.01 23.11 0.60
CA LYS A 62 -7.83 22.64 -0.52
C LYS A 62 -7.85 21.11 -0.53
N GLU A 63 -6.69 20.49 -0.41
CA GLU A 63 -6.56 19.03 -0.34
C GLU A 63 -7.24 18.47 0.89
N LYS A 64 -7.08 19.11 2.06
CA LYS A 64 -7.81 18.71 3.29
C LYS A 64 -9.32 18.69 3.11
N LYS A 65 -9.88 19.73 2.47
CA LYS A 65 -11.31 19.79 2.18
C LYS A 65 -11.76 18.64 1.26
N GLN A 66 -10.98 18.35 0.22
CA GLN A 66 -11.29 17.23 -0.68
C GLN A 66 -11.24 15.89 0.03
N VAL A 67 -10.20 15.63 0.84
CA VAL A 67 -10.12 14.41 1.66
C VAL A 67 -11.30 14.30 2.62
N GLN A 68 -11.66 15.40 3.30
CA GLN A 68 -12.81 15.43 4.22
C GLN A 68 -14.13 15.14 3.50
N GLU A 69 -14.29 15.60 2.27
CA GLU A 69 -15.48 15.28 1.45
C GLU A 69 -15.50 13.81 1.05
N ASN A 70 -14.34 13.25 0.64
CA ASN A 70 -14.21 11.83 0.35
C ASN A 70 -14.53 10.98 1.59
N LEU A 71 -14.10 11.39 2.78
CA LEU A 71 -14.37 10.70 4.05
C LEU A 71 -15.87 10.62 4.39
N LYS A 72 -16.67 11.62 4.02
CA LYS A 72 -18.13 11.58 4.24
C LYS A 72 -18.81 10.45 3.45
N ASN A 73 -18.22 10.10 2.30
CA ASN A 73 -18.77 9.11 1.38
C ASN A 73 -17.94 7.81 1.35
N ILE A 74 -17.08 7.60 2.35
CA ILE A 74 -16.21 6.42 2.40
C ILE A 74 -17.02 5.13 2.58
N GLU A 75 -16.70 4.12 1.78
CA GLU A 75 -17.36 2.81 1.80
C GLU A 75 -16.33 1.69 1.92
N LYS A 76 -16.73 0.56 2.53
CA LYS A 76 -15.90 -0.65 2.57
C LYS A 76 -15.61 -1.16 1.16
N GLY A 77 -14.34 -1.41 0.89
CA GLY A 77 -13.87 -1.84 -0.42
C GLY A 77 -13.91 -0.75 -1.50
N GLY A 78 -14.21 0.50 -1.12
CA GLY A 78 -14.23 1.66 -1.99
C GLY A 78 -12.87 2.32 -2.19
N ALA A 79 -12.87 3.45 -2.87
CA ALA A 79 -11.67 4.23 -3.11
C ALA A 79 -11.06 4.80 -1.82
N CYS A 80 -9.74 4.88 -1.78
CA CYS A 80 -9.01 5.52 -0.69
C CYS A 80 -9.38 7.02 -0.62
N PRO A 81 -9.73 7.56 0.57
CA PRO A 81 -10.10 8.97 0.70
C PRO A 81 -8.96 9.95 0.37
N PHE A 82 -7.72 9.48 0.43
CA PHE A 82 -6.52 10.26 0.09
C PHE A 82 -6.16 10.22 -1.40
N LEU A 83 -6.96 9.57 -2.23
CA LEU A 83 -6.80 9.59 -3.68
C LEU A 83 -7.38 10.89 -4.23
N LEU A 84 -6.51 11.82 -4.63
CA LEU A 84 -6.87 13.07 -5.27
C LEU A 84 -6.25 13.14 -6.66
N ASN A 85 -7.04 13.46 -7.68
CA ASN A 85 -6.57 13.58 -9.06
C ASN A 85 -5.73 12.37 -9.55
N LYS A 86 -6.16 11.16 -9.22
CA LYS A 86 -5.46 9.89 -9.51
C LYS A 86 -4.07 9.77 -8.88
N GLN A 87 -3.81 10.48 -7.81
CA GLN A 87 -2.56 10.42 -7.06
C GLN A 87 -2.83 10.36 -5.56
N CYS A 88 -1.97 9.68 -4.83
CA CYS A 88 -2.03 9.65 -3.38
C CYS A 88 -1.54 10.99 -2.84
N SER A 89 -2.43 11.77 -2.20
CA SER A 89 -2.10 13.09 -1.64
C SER A 89 -1.11 13.03 -0.47
N ILE A 90 -1.02 11.88 0.19
CA ILE A 90 -0.12 11.62 1.33
C ILE A 90 0.94 10.57 0.99
N TYR A 91 1.45 10.55 -0.24
CA TYR A 91 2.34 9.51 -0.76
C TYR A 91 3.52 9.14 0.15
N PRO A 92 4.25 10.09 0.79
CA PRO A 92 5.35 9.76 1.72
C PRO A 92 4.88 9.02 2.98
N TYR A 93 3.61 9.18 3.35
CA TYR A 93 3.00 8.65 4.58
C TYR A 93 2.23 7.34 4.39
N ARG A 94 2.40 6.68 3.22
CA ARG A 94 1.70 5.44 2.90
C ARG A 94 2.01 4.31 3.88
N PRO A 95 0.99 3.51 4.27
CA PRO A 95 1.17 2.27 5.01
C PRO A 95 2.02 1.23 4.26
N ILE A 96 2.50 0.21 4.97
CA ILE A 96 3.28 -0.89 4.39
C ILE A 96 2.54 -1.55 3.23
N ILE A 97 1.25 -1.87 3.41
CA ILE A 97 0.44 -2.49 2.35
C ILE A 97 0.44 -1.68 1.05
N CYS A 98 0.40 -0.35 1.14
CA CYS A 98 0.44 0.54 -0.02
C CYS A 98 1.82 0.61 -0.66
N ARG A 99 2.90 0.41 0.12
CA ARG A 99 4.29 0.42 -0.37
C ARG A 99 4.63 -0.86 -1.10
N VAL A 100 4.18 -2.01 -0.60
CA VAL A 100 4.42 -3.32 -1.22
C VAL A 100 3.45 -3.63 -2.36
N HIS A 101 2.39 -2.82 -2.51
CA HIS A 101 1.43 -3.04 -3.59
C HIS A 101 2.11 -2.97 -4.94
N GLY A 102 1.77 -3.91 -5.80
CA GLY A 102 2.40 -4.03 -7.13
C GLY A 102 3.50 -5.09 -7.21
N ILE A 103 4.01 -5.61 -6.09
CA ILE A 103 5.00 -6.69 -6.03
C ILE A 103 4.32 -8.02 -5.69
N ALA A 104 4.75 -9.10 -6.33
CA ALA A 104 4.39 -10.46 -5.94
C ALA A 104 5.41 -10.99 -4.92
N TYR A 105 4.94 -11.47 -3.76
CA TYR A 105 5.79 -11.92 -2.66
C TYR A 105 5.19 -13.11 -1.90
N LEU A 106 6.00 -13.78 -1.09
CA LEU A 106 5.56 -14.87 -0.24
C LEU A 106 4.90 -14.34 1.04
N CYS A 107 3.70 -14.86 1.36
CA CYS A 107 3.04 -14.65 2.64
C CYS A 107 3.54 -15.66 3.69
N LYS A 108 3.09 -15.49 4.93
CA LYS A 108 3.39 -16.36 6.08
C LYS A 108 3.15 -17.85 5.79
N GLU A 109 2.14 -18.19 5.02
CA GLU A 109 1.76 -19.58 4.68
C GLU A 109 2.51 -20.12 3.45
N LYS A 110 3.58 -19.47 3.03
CA LYS A 110 4.33 -19.77 1.79
C LYS A 110 3.47 -19.74 0.52
N THR A 111 2.32 -19.07 0.59
CA THR A 111 1.52 -18.75 -0.58
C THR A 111 2.03 -17.48 -1.25
N VAL A 112 1.84 -17.35 -2.56
CA VAL A 112 2.24 -16.17 -3.30
C VAL A 112 1.10 -15.16 -3.27
N LYS A 113 1.38 -13.96 -2.76
CA LYS A 113 0.48 -12.82 -2.84
C LYS A 113 0.77 -12.05 -4.13
N VAL A 114 -0.23 -11.89 -4.96
CA VAL A 114 -0.14 -11.21 -6.25
C VAL A 114 -0.98 -9.95 -6.20
N PRO A 115 -0.52 -8.80 -6.76
CA PRO A 115 -1.33 -7.58 -6.79
C PRO A 115 -2.60 -7.82 -7.63
N TYR A 116 -3.75 -7.38 -7.11
CA TYR A 116 -5.03 -7.62 -7.80
C TYR A 116 -5.12 -6.98 -9.20
N CYS A 117 -4.31 -5.96 -9.47
CA CYS A 117 -4.25 -5.31 -10.79
C CYS A 117 -3.73 -6.23 -11.91
N VAL A 118 -3.25 -7.43 -11.58
CA VAL A 118 -2.96 -8.49 -12.55
C VAL A 118 -4.21 -8.81 -13.40
N ASN A 119 -5.39 -8.78 -12.80
CA ASN A 119 -6.66 -9.03 -13.47
C ASN A 119 -7.09 -7.88 -14.40
N SER A 120 -6.52 -6.69 -14.23
CA SER A 120 -6.72 -5.52 -15.09
C SER A 120 -5.65 -5.38 -16.18
N GLY A 121 -4.87 -6.44 -16.43
CA GLY A 121 -3.80 -6.42 -17.43
C GLY A 121 -2.58 -5.59 -17.03
N LYS A 122 -2.36 -5.42 -15.73
CA LYS A 122 -1.22 -4.68 -15.16
C LYS A 122 -0.12 -5.62 -14.68
N ASN A 123 0.43 -5.37 -13.50
CA ASN A 123 1.59 -6.09 -12.99
C ASN A 123 1.42 -7.62 -13.06
N TYR A 124 2.43 -8.29 -13.57
CA TYR A 124 2.52 -9.74 -13.78
C TYR A 124 1.51 -10.35 -14.75
N HIS A 125 0.67 -9.58 -15.44
CA HIS A 125 -0.39 -10.12 -16.30
C HIS A 125 0.13 -11.08 -17.39
N LYS A 126 1.34 -10.86 -17.91
CA LYS A 126 1.94 -11.73 -18.94
C LYS A 126 2.37 -13.11 -18.42
N VAL A 127 2.63 -13.21 -17.13
CA VAL A 127 3.13 -14.42 -16.47
C VAL A 127 2.14 -15.01 -15.48
N TYR A 128 0.95 -14.43 -15.37
CA TYR A 128 -0.14 -14.90 -14.52
C TYR A 128 -1.09 -15.80 -15.31
N LYS A 129 -1.19 -17.05 -14.91
CA LYS A 129 -2.08 -18.06 -15.53
C LYS A 129 -2.65 -18.96 -14.44
N ASP A 130 -3.91 -19.34 -14.59
CA ASP A 130 -4.57 -20.31 -13.72
C ASP A 130 -4.45 -19.99 -12.21
N GLY A 131 -4.51 -18.71 -11.86
CA GLY A 131 -4.42 -18.26 -10.47
C GLY A 131 -3.00 -18.18 -9.90
N ALA A 132 -1.96 -18.36 -10.70
CA ALA A 132 -0.57 -18.33 -10.27
C ALA A 132 0.33 -17.52 -11.21
N ILE A 133 1.42 -16.97 -10.68
CA ILE A 133 2.49 -16.42 -11.51
C ILE A 133 3.51 -17.51 -11.86
N ASN A 134 3.99 -17.47 -13.09
CA ASN A 134 4.98 -18.45 -13.60
C ASN A 134 6.42 -17.89 -13.54
N ILE A 135 6.74 -17.20 -12.45
CA ILE A 135 8.08 -16.70 -12.11
C ILE A 135 8.28 -16.80 -10.60
N ASN A 136 9.51 -16.67 -10.15
CA ASN A 136 9.80 -16.60 -8.72
C ASN A 136 9.31 -15.26 -8.15
N PRO A 137 8.44 -15.26 -7.13
CA PRO A 137 8.07 -14.05 -6.40
C PRO A 137 9.25 -13.55 -5.55
N VAL A 138 9.10 -12.39 -4.93
CA VAL A 138 9.98 -12.01 -3.81
C VAL A 138 9.86 -13.04 -2.70
N LEU A 139 10.98 -13.67 -2.32
CA LEU A 139 11.02 -14.78 -1.34
C LEU A 139 11.01 -14.28 0.11
N GLU A 140 10.44 -13.14 0.37
CA GLU A 140 10.31 -12.54 1.69
C GLU A 140 8.84 -12.26 2.00
N ASN A 141 8.45 -12.48 3.24
CA ASN A 141 7.11 -12.10 3.70
C ASN A 141 7.07 -10.58 3.96
N LEU A 142 6.31 -9.87 3.14
CA LEU A 142 6.12 -8.41 3.21
C LEU A 142 4.76 -8.03 3.82
N ASP A 143 4.05 -8.94 4.46
CA ASP A 143 2.82 -8.62 5.20
C ASP A 143 3.13 -7.70 6.38
N THR A 144 2.24 -6.74 6.65
CA THR A 144 2.41 -5.71 7.69
C THR A 144 2.88 -6.28 9.05
N PRO A 145 2.29 -7.36 9.62
CA PRO A 145 2.75 -7.89 10.90
C PRO A 145 4.20 -8.40 10.87
N GLN A 146 4.64 -8.94 9.75
CA GLN A 146 6.02 -9.41 9.61
C GLN A 146 7.01 -8.24 9.44
N VAL A 147 6.62 -7.25 8.64
CA VAL A 147 7.45 -6.07 8.39
C VAL A 147 7.60 -5.22 9.64
N LEU A 148 6.54 -5.09 10.44
CA LEU A 148 6.50 -4.27 11.66
C LEU A 148 6.77 -5.07 12.96
N LYS A 149 7.28 -6.30 12.88
CA LYS A 149 7.45 -7.20 14.05
C LYS A 149 8.27 -6.61 15.21
N ASP A 150 9.15 -5.65 14.94
CA ASP A 150 10.01 -4.99 15.92
C ASP A 150 9.41 -3.68 16.46
N PHE A 151 8.18 -3.35 16.06
CA PHE A 151 7.43 -2.18 16.49
C PHE A 151 6.20 -2.59 17.31
N ASP A 152 5.81 -1.77 18.26
CA ASP A 152 4.47 -1.82 18.85
C ASP A 152 3.50 -1.14 17.87
N TYR A 153 2.99 -1.92 16.92
CA TYR A 153 2.13 -1.41 15.86
C TYR A 153 0.64 -1.37 16.24
N GLY A 154 0.27 -1.93 17.40
CA GLY A 154 -1.11 -1.97 17.88
C GLY A 154 -2.03 -2.88 17.06
N GLU A 155 -3.32 -2.54 17.04
CA GLU A 155 -4.35 -3.29 16.32
C GLU A 155 -4.27 -3.05 14.81
N ILE A 156 -4.70 -4.05 14.03
CA ILE A 156 -4.85 -3.93 12.56
C ILE A 156 -6.33 -3.95 12.23
N ARG A 157 -6.81 -2.93 11.52
CA ARG A 157 -8.17 -2.82 10.98
C ARG A 157 -8.13 -2.25 9.56
N ASN A 158 -9.20 -2.45 8.80
CA ASN A 158 -9.34 -1.78 7.53
C ASN A 158 -9.39 -0.27 7.70
N LEU A 159 -8.84 0.46 6.73
CA LEU A 159 -8.77 1.92 6.75
C LEU A 159 -10.14 2.58 7.01
N VAL A 160 -11.19 2.07 6.38
CA VAL A 160 -12.56 2.55 6.57
C VAL A 160 -13.04 2.38 8.01
N ASP A 161 -12.69 1.27 8.67
CA ASP A 161 -13.09 1.01 10.06
C ASP A 161 -12.34 1.91 11.06
N TRP A 162 -11.19 2.46 10.68
CA TRP A 162 -10.44 3.47 11.45
C TRP A 162 -11.02 4.89 11.30
N LEU A 163 -11.56 5.20 10.13
CA LEU A 163 -11.94 6.57 9.75
C LEU A 163 -13.45 6.86 9.90
N LYS A 164 -14.26 5.85 10.21
CA LYS A 164 -15.68 5.97 10.60
C LYS A 164 -15.82 6.08 12.10
#